data_956ea3f61c24fdc1ec8ab2b1ad6e784f
#
_entry.id   956ea3f61c24fdc1ec8ab2b1ad6e784f
#
_cell.length_a   1.000
_cell.length_b   1.000
_cell.length_c   1.000
_cell.angle_alpha   90.00
_cell.angle_beta   90.00
_cell.angle_gamma   90.00
#
_symmetry.space_group_name_H-M   'P 1'
#
loop_
_entity.id
_entity.type
_entity.pdbx_description
1 polymer ?
#
loop_
_entity_poly.entity_id
_entity_poly.type
_entity_poly.pdbx_seq_one_letter_code
_entity_poly.pdbx_strand_id
1 'polypeptide(L)'
;MNPRTCILAASLLLAGATPAVAVEHPGVVPKDAECTSCHAAKVRGKSVHSVMATSCDVCHVTQTQGDMTMVNLSMPKQRICFACHQESTALREHVPAVKGQCIDCHDAHSSDQKMLLRVVALSSRK
;
A
#
# COMPACT_ATOMS: atom_id res chain seq x y z
N MET A 1 -45.74 44.72 -11.82
CA MET A 1 -44.37 44.58 -11.31
C MET A 1 -44.24 43.19 -10.68
N ASN A 2 -43.55 42.24 -11.41
CA ASN A 2 -43.37 40.86 -10.95
C ASN A 2 -41.97 40.70 -10.36
N PRO A 3 -41.80 40.27 -9.11
CA PRO A 3 -40.49 39.89 -8.59
C PRO A 3 -40.17 38.44 -9.03
N ARG A 4 -39.12 38.29 -9.84
CA ARG A 4 -38.57 37.00 -10.23
C ARG A 4 -37.76 36.43 -9.07
N THR A 5 -38.23 35.34 -8.49
CA THR A 5 -37.56 34.56 -7.45
C THR A 5 -36.46 33.72 -8.13
N CYS A 6 -35.20 34.07 -7.96
CA CYS A 6 -34.10 33.23 -8.34
C CYS A 6 -33.87 32.14 -7.29
N ILE A 7 -34.20 30.89 -7.63
CA ILE A 7 -33.88 29.71 -6.85
C ILE A 7 -32.43 29.30 -7.20
N LEU A 8 -31.51 29.56 -6.32
CA LEU A 8 -30.11 29.03 -6.43
C LEU A 8 -30.13 27.57 -5.97
N ALA A 9 -30.05 26.67 -6.93
CA ALA A 9 -29.82 25.25 -6.67
C ALA A 9 -28.35 25.03 -6.24
N ALA A 10 -28.13 24.83 -4.94
CA ALA A 10 -26.83 24.43 -4.42
C ALA A 10 -26.61 22.93 -4.72
N SER A 11 -25.80 22.63 -5.73
CA SER A 11 -25.36 21.26 -6.03
C SER A 11 -24.34 20.81 -4.99
N LEU A 12 -24.75 19.94 -4.07
CA LEU A 12 -23.87 19.25 -3.12
C LEU A 12 -23.06 18.20 -3.88
N LEU A 13 -21.78 18.48 -4.15
CA LEU A 13 -20.83 17.48 -4.65
C LEU A 13 -20.47 16.54 -3.50
N LEU A 14 -21.12 15.37 -3.43
CA LEU A 14 -20.66 14.27 -2.59
C LEU A 14 -19.34 13.75 -3.19
N ALA A 15 -18.24 14.12 -2.57
CA ALA A 15 -16.95 13.48 -2.82
C ALA A 15 -17.05 12.03 -2.36
N GLY A 16 -17.24 11.11 -3.31
CA GLY A 16 -17.24 9.68 -3.06
C GLY A 16 -15.85 9.23 -2.60
N ALA A 17 -15.69 8.95 -1.31
CA ALA A 17 -14.55 8.23 -0.81
C ALA A 17 -14.60 6.81 -1.39
N THR A 18 -13.68 6.47 -2.30
CA THR A 18 -13.51 5.10 -2.77
C THR A 18 -13.07 4.24 -1.59
N PRO A 19 -13.80 3.18 -1.23
CA PRO A 19 -13.38 2.29 -0.15
C PRO A 19 -12.04 1.65 -0.52
N ALA A 20 -11.09 1.67 0.41
CA ALA A 20 -9.88 0.89 0.29
C ALA A 20 -10.29 -0.58 0.19
N VAL A 21 -9.84 -1.27 -0.87
CA VAL A 21 -10.13 -2.69 -1.04
C VAL A 21 -9.36 -3.45 0.03
N ALA A 22 -10.05 -3.89 1.05
CA ALA A 22 -9.51 -4.79 2.06
C ALA A 22 -9.35 -6.19 1.45
N VAL A 23 -8.21 -6.83 1.73
CA VAL A 23 -8.00 -8.22 1.33
C VAL A 23 -8.56 -9.11 2.44
N GLU A 24 -9.57 -9.88 2.10
CA GLU A 24 -10.20 -10.84 3.01
C GLU A 24 -9.32 -12.08 3.15
N HIS A 25 -9.07 -12.51 4.40
CA HIS A 25 -8.48 -13.80 4.68
C HIS A 25 -9.56 -14.86 4.80
N PRO A 26 -9.31 -16.09 4.35
CA PRO A 26 -10.24 -17.18 4.56
C PRO A 26 -10.31 -17.52 6.06
N GLY A 27 -11.42 -17.13 6.68
CA GLY A 27 -11.65 -17.37 8.11
C GLY A 27 -10.89 -16.43 9.05
N VAL A 28 -10.96 -16.76 10.33
CA VAL A 28 -10.28 -15.99 11.39
C VAL A 28 -8.81 -16.39 11.45
N VAL A 29 -7.92 -15.41 11.32
CA VAL A 29 -6.49 -15.61 11.58
C VAL A 29 -6.28 -15.63 13.09
N PRO A 30 -5.70 -16.70 13.67
CA PRO A 30 -5.39 -16.74 15.11
C PRO A 30 -4.51 -15.57 15.52
N LYS A 31 -4.76 -15.02 16.71
CA LYS A 31 -4.05 -13.84 17.22
C LYS A 31 -2.52 -14.01 17.25
N ASP A 32 -2.06 -15.24 17.52
CA ASP A 32 -0.64 -15.57 17.63
C ASP A 32 -0.10 -16.26 16.37
N ALA A 33 -0.82 -16.17 15.24
CA ALA A 33 -0.39 -16.80 14.00
C ALA A 33 0.82 -16.08 13.41
N GLU A 34 1.86 -16.83 13.13
CA GLU A 34 3.01 -16.39 12.36
C GLU A 34 2.59 -16.18 10.90
N CYS A 35 2.54 -14.94 10.44
CA CYS A 35 2.12 -14.60 9.07
C CYS A 35 2.93 -15.37 8.01
N THR A 36 4.23 -15.58 8.27
CA THR A 36 5.14 -16.29 7.37
C THR A 36 4.89 -17.79 7.30
N SER A 37 4.13 -18.38 8.20
CA SER A 37 3.75 -19.81 8.11
C SER A 37 2.91 -20.08 6.84
N CYS A 38 2.07 -19.12 6.45
CA CYS A 38 1.27 -19.19 5.22
C CYS A 38 1.85 -18.29 4.11
N HIS A 39 2.48 -17.18 4.45
CA HIS A 39 3.03 -16.20 3.53
C HIS A 39 4.56 -16.28 3.37
N ALA A 40 5.13 -17.48 3.45
CA ALA A 40 6.57 -17.71 3.36
C ALA A 40 7.23 -17.08 2.10
N ALA A 41 6.50 -16.98 0.99
CA ALA A 41 7.00 -16.38 -0.24
C ALA A 41 7.37 -14.90 -0.08
N LYS A 42 6.81 -14.21 0.92
CA LYS A 42 7.09 -12.80 1.18
C LYS A 42 8.49 -12.53 1.73
N VAL A 43 9.18 -13.57 2.20
CA VAL A 43 10.52 -13.47 2.81
C VAL A 43 11.58 -14.36 2.13
N ARG A 44 11.30 -14.87 0.92
CA ARG A 44 12.19 -15.84 0.22
C ARG A 44 13.05 -15.24 -0.88
N GLY A 45 12.89 -13.97 -1.22
CA GLY A 45 13.72 -13.33 -2.25
C GLY A 45 15.19 -13.20 -1.83
N LYS A 46 16.11 -13.08 -2.80
CA LYS A 46 17.55 -12.85 -2.55
C LYS A 46 17.80 -11.53 -1.82
N SER A 47 16.92 -10.56 -2.00
CA SER A 47 16.85 -9.32 -1.25
C SER A 47 15.57 -9.31 -0.46
N VAL A 48 15.64 -9.27 0.86
CA VAL A 48 14.50 -9.17 1.77
C VAL A 48 14.54 -7.80 2.42
N HIS A 49 13.39 -7.13 2.47
CA HIS A 49 13.28 -5.83 3.13
C HIS A 49 13.57 -5.99 4.63
N SER A 50 14.44 -5.15 5.17
CA SER A 50 14.90 -5.30 6.58
C SER A 50 13.77 -5.25 7.60
N VAL A 51 12.69 -4.52 7.32
CA VAL A 51 11.50 -4.46 8.19
C VAL A 51 10.82 -5.81 8.37
N MET A 52 11.00 -6.75 7.44
CA MET A 52 10.45 -8.10 7.54
C MET A 52 11.02 -8.92 8.71
N ALA A 53 12.18 -8.50 9.25
CA ALA A 53 12.75 -9.08 10.46
C ALA A 53 12.12 -8.53 11.76
N THR A 54 11.28 -7.50 11.66
CA THR A 54 10.64 -6.87 12.83
C THR A 54 9.24 -7.42 13.04
N SER A 55 8.28 -7.00 12.25
CA SER A 55 6.89 -7.45 12.33
C SER A 55 6.13 -7.02 11.08
N CYS A 56 5.16 -7.84 10.69
CA CYS A 56 4.22 -7.50 9.60
C CYS A 56 3.33 -6.30 9.98
N ASP A 57 3.05 -6.13 11.28
CA ASP A 57 2.17 -5.08 11.82
C ASP A 57 2.76 -3.67 11.69
N VAL A 58 4.03 -3.55 11.36
CA VAL A 58 4.64 -2.24 11.02
C VAL A 58 3.90 -1.59 9.84
N CYS A 59 3.44 -2.41 8.90
CA CYS A 59 2.78 -1.94 7.69
C CYS A 59 1.32 -2.40 7.59
N HIS A 60 0.95 -3.51 8.24
CA HIS A 60 -0.37 -4.12 8.12
C HIS A 60 -1.14 -4.02 9.43
N VAL A 61 -2.45 -3.78 9.32
CA VAL A 61 -3.39 -3.81 10.43
C VAL A 61 -4.39 -4.92 10.20
N THR A 62 -4.50 -5.82 11.16
CA THR A 62 -5.48 -6.90 11.14
C THR A 62 -6.72 -6.49 11.94
N GLN A 63 -7.89 -6.75 11.40
CA GLN A 63 -9.18 -6.53 12.05
C GLN A 63 -10.04 -7.76 11.87
N THR A 64 -10.53 -8.34 12.98
CA THR A 64 -11.46 -9.45 12.93
C THR A 64 -12.89 -8.94 13.04
N GLN A 65 -13.72 -9.33 12.10
CA GLN A 65 -15.14 -9.00 12.08
C GLN A 65 -15.94 -10.28 11.84
N GLY A 66 -16.65 -10.73 12.88
CA GLY A 66 -17.33 -12.03 12.84
C GLY A 66 -16.32 -13.17 12.66
N ASP A 67 -16.51 -13.95 11.62
CA ASP A 67 -15.72 -15.12 11.24
C ASP A 67 -14.66 -14.82 10.16
N MET A 68 -14.40 -13.55 9.87
CA MET A 68 -13.42 -13.11 8.88
C MET A 68 -12.37 -12.20 9.49
N THR A 69 -11.14 -12.31 8.99
CA THR A 69 -10.07 -11.37 9.27
C THR A 69 -9.81 -10.49 8.05
N MET A 70 -9.78 -9.20 8.27
CA MET A 70 -9.43 -8.20 7.26
C MET A 70 -7.98 -7.74 7.50
N VAL A 71 -7.18 -7.66 6.44
CA VAL A 71 -5.82 -7.13 6.53
C VAL A 71 -5.72 -5.90 5.66
N ASN A 72 -5.42 -4.79 6.28
CA ASN A 72 -5.30 -3.49 5.63
C ASN A 72 -3.87 -2.94 5.78
N LEU A 73 -3.52 -1.95 4.99
CA LEU A 73 -2.34 -1.14 5.27
C LEU A 73 -2.64 -0.17 6.41
N SER A 74 -1.66 0.05 7.29
CA SER A 74 -1.75 1.01 8.41
C SER A 74 -1.90 2.46 7.93
N MET A 75 -1.51 2.73 6.68
CA MET A 75 -1.65 4.04 6.02
C MET A 75 -1.70 3.88 4.49
N PRO A 76 -2.07 4.93 3.74
CA PRO A 76 -2.13 4.86 2.28
C PRO A 76 -0.81 4.38 1.65
N LYS A 77 -0.90 3.49 0.66
CA LYS A 77 0.26 2.87 0.01
C LYS A 77 1.28 3.88 -0.54
N GLN A 78 0.85 5.09 -0.89
CA GLN A 78 1.72 6.16 -1.38
C GLN A 78 2.56 6.80 -0.25
N ARG A 79 2.16 6.62 1.00
CA ARG A 79 2.78 7.26 2.16
C ARG A 79 3.54 6.30 3.04
N ILE A 80 3.21 5.00 2.98
CA ILE A 80 3.74 4.00 3.91
C ILE A 80 5.27 3.88 3.88
N CYS A 81 5.87 4.05 2.71
CA CYS A 81 7.33 4.02 2.57
C CYS A 81 7.99 5.21 3.25
N PHE A 82 7.35 6.38 3.20
CA PHE A 82 7.87 7.62 3.79
C PHE A 82 7.77 7.68 5.30
N ALA A 83 7.13 6.71 5.93
CA ALA A 83 7.18 6.59 7.39
C ALA A 83 8.61 6.31 7.89
N CYS A 84 9.46 5.69 7.06
CA CYS A 84 10.85 5.35 7.39
C CYS A 84 11.86 5.86 6.36
N HIS A 85 11.47 5.95 5.09
CA HIS A 85 12.34 6.41 4.02
C HIS A 85 12.08 7.89 3.70
N GLN A 86 13.14 8.64 3.56
CA GLN A 86 13.02 10.01 3.04
C GLN A 86 12.70 9.95 1.54
N GLU A 87 11.89 10.90 1.07
CA GLU A 87 11.67 11.09 -0.35
C GLU A 87 12.99 11.52 -1.00
N SER A 88 13.74 10.55 -1.52
CA SER A 88 15.03 10.82 -2.13
C SER A 88 14.83 11.21 -3.60
N THR A 89 15.03 12.47 -3.89
CA THR A 89 15.15 12.99 -5.26
C THR A 89 16.61 12.96 -5.75
N ALA A 90 17.54 12.49 -4.90
CA ALA A 90 18.98 12.56 -5.16
C ALA A 90 19.47 11.50 -6.14
N LEU A 91 18.73 10.42 -6.34
CA LEU A 91 19.09 9.39 -7.29
C LEU A 91 18.51 9.73 -8.66
N ARG A 92 19.35 9.77 -9.69
CA ARG A 92 18.96 10.04 -11.08
C ARG A 92 17.86 9.09 -11.57
N GLU A 93 17.82 7.89 -11.03
CA GLU A 93 16.83 6.86 -11.32
C GLU A 93 15.46 7.16 -10.69
N HIS A 94 15.42 7.95 -9.63
CA HIS A 94 14.19 8.40 -9.00
C HIS A 94 13.77 9.74 -9.57
N VAL A 95 13.12 9.70 -10.72
CA VAL A 95 12.60 10.90 -11.37
C VAL A 95 11.56 11.58 -10.47
N PRO A 96 11.54 12.91 -10.39
CA PRO A 96 10.56 13.65 -9.56
C PRO A 96 9.08 13.30 -9.83
N ALA A 97 8.80 12.70 -10.99
CA ALA A 97 7.45 12.24 -11.37
C ALA A 97 6.99 10.96 -10.64
N VAL A 98 7.88 10.23 -9.97
CA VAL A 98 7.55 8.95 -9.30
C VAL A 98 7.03 9.19 -7.87
N LYS A 99 6.32 10.26 -7.65
CA LYS A 99 5.80 10.65 -6.34
C LYS A 99 4.94 9.56 -5.71
N GLY A 100 5.51 8.83 -4.75
CA GLY A 100 4.79 7.83 -3.96
C GLY A 100 4.44 6.53 -4.68
N GLN A 101 4.98 6.28 -5.87
CA GLN A 101 4.74 5.06 -6.66
C GLN A 101 5.89 4.04 -6.50
N CYS A 102 6.48 3.98 -5.31
CA CYS A 102 7.63 3.12 -5.01
C CYS A 102 7.37 1.65 -5.38
N ILE A 103 6.17 1.16 -5.08
CA ILE A 103 5.76 -0.22 -5.31
C ILE A 103 5.56 -0.60 -6.78
N ASP A 104 5.55 0.35 -7.69
CA ASP A 104 5.50 0.05 -9.13
C ASP A 104 6.84 -0.51 -9.61
N CYS A 105 7.94 -0.10 -8.97
CA CYS A 105 9.29 -0.55 -9.28
C CYS A 105 9.90 -1.44 -8.19
N HIS A 106 9.50 -1.30 -6.93
CA HIS A 106 10.03 -2.05 -5.81
C HIS A 106 8.99 -3.03 -5.24
N ASP A 107 9.45 -4.18 -4.76
CA ASP A 107 8.65 -5.05 -3.92
C ASP A 107 8.85 -4.67 -2.45
N ALA A 108 7.76 -4.45 -1.73
CA ALA A 108 7.82 -4.01 -0.33
C ALA A 108 8.29 -5.12 0.63
N HIS A 109 8.32 -6.37 0.20
CA HIS A 109 8.65 -7.53 1.04
C HIS A 109 9.98 -8.14 0.65
N SER A 110 10.08 -8.72 -0.54
CA SER A 110 11.31 -9.34 -1.03
C SER A 110 11.35 -9.41 -2.55
N SER A 111 12.55 -9.50 -3.11
CA SER A 111 12.77 -9.66 -4.54
C SER A 111 14.04 -10.46 -4.81
N ASP A 112 14.13 -11.12 -5.95
CA ASP A 112 15.37 -11.74 -6.43
C ASP A 112 16.35 -10.73 -7.02
N GLN A 113 15.93 -9.48 -7.16
CA GLN A 113 16.74 -8.39 -7.65
C GLN A 113 17.30 -7.54 -6.50
N LYS A 114 18.46 -6.94 -6.72
CA LYS A 114 19.02 -5.95 -5.78
C LYS A 114 18.07 -4.77 -5.60
N MET A 115 18.13 -4.12 -4.44
CA MET A 115 17.29 -2.96 -4.11
C MET A 115 15.79 -3.24 -4.16
N LEU A 116 15.39 -4.49 -3.97
CA LEU A 116 13.99 -4.93 -4.02
C LEU A 116 13.29 -4.61 -5.36
N LEU A 117 14.02 -4.49 -6.46
CA LEU A 117 13.45 -4.16 -7.76
C LEU A 117 12.56 -5.29 -8.28
N ARG A 118 11.44 -4.93 -8.89
CA ARG A 118 10.59 -5.87 -9.64
C ARG A 118 11.18 -6.14 -11.01
N VAL A 119 11.04 -7.36 -11.51
CA VAL A 119 11.53 -7.77 -12.85
C VAL A 119 10.92 -6.89 -13.96
N VAL A 120 9.64 -6.55 -13.86
CA VAL A 120 8.95 -5.68 -14.83
C VAL A 120 9.55 -4.27 -14.91
N ALA A 121 10.06 -3.73 -13.79
CA ALA A 121 10.70 -2.42 -13.76
C ALA A 121 12.02 -2.40 -14.52
N LEU A 122 12.70 -3.54 -14.65
CA LEU A 122 13.95 -3.66 -15.37
C LEU A 122 13.72 -3.77 -16.89
N SER A 123 12.61 -4.36 -17.32
CA SER A 123 12.29 -4.54 -18.74
C SER A 123 11.83 -3.26 -19.43
N SER A 124 11.32 -2.29 -18.69
CA SER A 124 10.83 -1.01 -19.24
C SER A 124 11.93 0.03 -19.48
N ARG A 125 13.20 -0.28 -19.17
CA ARG A 125 14.36 0.62 -19.32
C ARG A 125 15.19 0.37 -20.59
N LYS A 126 14.61 -0.24 -21.63
CA LYS A 126 15.26 -0.39 -22.94
C LYS A 126 14.92 0.76 -23.87
#